data_892fe5a8df488c6651c85c0bcb51de7f
#
_entry.id   892fe5a8df488c6651c85c0bcb51de7f
#
_cell.length_a   1.000
_cell.length_b   1.000
_cell.length_c   1.000
_cell.angle_alpha   90.00
_cell.angle_beta   90.00
_cell.angle_gamma   90.00
#
_symmetry.space_group_name_H-M   'P 1'
#
loop_
_entity.id
_entity.type
_entity.pdbx_description
1 polymer ?
#
loop_
_entity_poly.entity_id
_entity_poly.type
_entity_poly.pdbx_seq_one_letter_code
_entity_poly.pdbx_strand_id
1 'polypeptide(L)'
;VRQAIAIDPLPIYIQMEGDILFAQQDYAGALAAYEKVNASNIASPATFFSAAKTKELAKGDPKEVVALMDSCIARCPQPITADFAPYLLERAQMNMNAGQPRNAMLDYDAYHTAVKGEVNDVFYYYREQAALKARQFQRALDDIVKAIEMNPTDLTYQAEHAVVNLRVGRYEEAIQILNNILKADPKYAEAYRLLG
;
A
#
# COMPACT_ATOMS: atom_id res chain seq x y z
N VAL A 1 -19.41 5.72 -25.82
CA VAL A 1 -18.83 6.78 -24.97
C VAL A 1 -18.35 7.95 -25.82
N ARG A 2 -17.43 7.78 -26.78
CA ARG A 2 -16.89 8.90 -27.61
C ARG A 2 -17.96 9.72 -28.33
N GLN A 3 -19.03 9.08 -28.86
CA GLN A 3 -20.16 9.80 -29.43
C GLN A 3 -20.92 10.63 -28.39
N ALA A 4 -21.09 10.12 -27.17
CA ALA A 4 -21.72 10.85 -26.07
C ALA A 4 -20.88 12.08 -25.67
N ILE A 5 -19.56 11.94 -25.59
CA ILE A 5 -18.62 13.03 -25.27
C ILE A 5 -18.67 14.13 -26.36
N ALA A 6 -18.83 13.74 -27.63
CA ALA A 6 -18.91 14.68 -28.73
C ALA A 6 -20.22 15.52 -28.71
N ILE A 7 -21.30 14.98 -28.13
CA ILE A 7 -22.57 15.63 -27.96
C ILE A 7 -22.60 16.49 -26.70
N ASP A 8 -22.18 15.88 -25.58
CA ASP A 8 -22.14 16.51 -24.26
C ASP A 8 -20.95 15.98 -23.46
N PRO A 9 -19.87 16.76 -23.27
CA PRO A 9 -18.63 16.32 -22.61
C PRO A 9 -18.77 16.27 -21.09
N LEU A 10 -19.79 15.57 -20.57
CA LEU A 10 -19.96 15.38 -19.13
C LEU A 10 -18.77 14.62 -18.53
N PRO A 11 -18.27 15.01 -17.35
CA PRO A 11 -17.14 14.36 -16.69
C PRO A 11 -17.33 12.86 -16.51
N ILE A 12 -18.57 12.40 -16.29
CA ILE A 12 -18.85 10.96 -16.16
C ILE A 12 -18.53 10.19 -17.45
N TYR A 13 -18.81 10.75 -18.63
CA TYR A 13 -18.49 10.08 -19.89
C TYR A 13 -16.99 10.09 -20.17
N ILE A 14 -16.29 11.16 -19.77
CA ILE A 14 -14.83 11.26 -19.90
C ILE A 14 -14.16 10.26 -18.96
N GLN A 15 -14.68 10.10 -17.72
CA GLN A 15 -14.19 9.06 -16.80
C GLN A 15 -14.39 7.66 -17.38
N MET A 16 -15.58 7.36 -17.92
CA MET A 16 -15.85 6.07 -18.58
C MET A 16 -14.93 5.82 -19.80
N GLU A 17 -14.55 6.88 -20.56
CA GLU A 17 -13.54 6.72 -21.60
C GLU A 17 -12.19 6.34 -21.01
N GLY A 18 -11.78 6.99 -19.91
CA GLY A 18 -10.57 6.66 -19.19
C GLY A 18 -10.56 5.20 -18.69
N ASP A 19 -11.65 4.73 -18.11
CA ASP A 19 -11.81 3.35 -17.63
C ASP A 19 -11.70 2.32 -18.77
N ILE A 20 -12.28 2.63 -19.93
CA ILE A 20 -12.18 1.78 -21.14
C ILE A 20 -10.74 1.74 -21.64
N LEU A 21 -10.08 2.90 -21.75
CA LEU A 21 -8.68 2.99 -22.20
C LEU A 21 -7.74 2.27 -21.22
N PHE A 22 -7.99 2.38 -19.92
CA PHE A 22 -7.28 1.64 -18.90
C PHE A 22 -7.41 0.12 -19.10
N ALA A 23 -8.62 -0.38 -19.32
CA ALA A 23 -8.87 -1.79 -19.60
C ALA A 23 -8.20 -2.28 -20.89
N GLN A 24 -8.01 -1.39 -21.85
CA GLN A 24 -7.26 -1.64 -23.10
C GLN A 24 -5.74 -1.50 -22.92
N GLN A 25 -5.26 -1.18 -21.72
CA GLN A 25 -3.86 -0.89 -21.39
C GLN A 25 -3.29 0.36 -22.12
N ASP A 26 -4.15 1.19 -22.68
CA ASP A 26 -3.77 2.53 -23.17
C ASP A 26 -3.68 3.49 -21.96
N TYR A 27 -2.61 3.34 -21.18
CA TYR A 27 -2.41 4.14 -19.95
C TYR A 27 -2.23 5.62 -20.26
N ALA A 28 -1.65 5.99 -21.41
CA ALA A 28 -1.49 7.39 -21.79
C ALA A 28 -2.84 8.04 -22.09
N GLY A 29 -3.69 7.37 -22.87
CA GLY A 29 -5.04 7.82 -23.14
C GLY A 29 -5.91 7.88 -21.88
N ALA A 30 -5.81 6.87 -21.01
CA ALA A 30 -6.53 6.83 -19.74
C ALA A 30 -6.15 8.00 -18.83
N LEU A 31 -4.85 8.27 -18.65
CA LEU A 31 -4.36 9.41 -17.86
C LEU A 31 -4.90 10.73 -18.40
N ALA A 32 -4.83 10.96 -19.72
CA ALA A 32 -5.34 12.18 -20.32
C ALA A 32 -6.84 12.37 -20.09
N ALA A 33 -7.62 11.30 -20.08
CA ALA A 33 -9.05 11.34 -19.75
C ALA A 33 -9.27 11.67 -18.26
N TYR A 34 -8.58 10.99 -17.33
CA TYR A 34 -8.72 11.26 -15.90
C TYR A 34 -8.26 12.67 -15.52
N GLU A 35 -7.18 13.19 -16.14
CA GLU A 35 -6.71 14.56 -15.90
C GLU A 35 -7.77 15.61 -16.28
N LYS A 36 -8.48 15.41 -17.37
CA LYS A 36 -9.61 16.30 -17.75
C LYS A 36 -10.71 16.29 -16.69
N VAL A 37 -11.04 15.11 -16.12
CA VAL A 37 -12.02 15.01 -15.04
C VAL A 37 -11.47 15.62 -13.75
N ASN A 38 -10.21 15.35 -13.41
CA ASN A 38 -9.56 15.85 -12.20
C ASN A 38 -9.42 17.38 -12.19
N ALA A 39 -9.34 18.02 -13.36
CA ALA A 39 -9.36 19.47 -13.49
C ALA A 39 -10.75 20.09 -13.22
N SER A 40 -11.80 19.29 -13.15
CA SER A 40 -13.16 19.77 -12.88
C SER A 40 -13.44 19.86 -11.38
N ASN A 41 -14.37 20.75 -10.99
CA ASN A 41 -14.78 20.92 -9.59
C ASN A 41 -15.58 19.72 -9.02
N ILE A 42 -15.97 18.78 -9.88
CA ILE A 42 -16.77 17.61 -9.49
C ILE A 42 -15.94 16.32 -9.48
N ALA A 43 -14.61 16.40 -9.61
CA ALA A 43 -13.72 15.26 -9.52
C ALA A 43 -13.88 14.54 -8.18
N SER A 44 -14.12 13.24 -8.24
CA SER A 44 -14.29 12.39 -7.05
C SER A 44 -12.96 11.83 -6.54
N PRO A 45 -12.88 11.33 -5.30
CA PRO A 45 -11.74 10.56 -4.84
C PRO A 45 -11.37 9.42 -5.79
N ALA A 46 -12.37 8.70 -6.31
CA ALA A 46 -12.17 7.56 -7.21
C ALA A 46 -11.46 7.93 -8.51
N THR A 47 -11.72 9.11 -9.09
CA THR A 47 -11.05 9.53 -10.33
C THR A 47 -9.57 9.81 -10.12
N PHE A 48 -9.21 10.43 -8.98
CA PHE A 48 -7.81 10.63 -8.60
C PHE A 48 -7.10 9.30 -8.32
N PHE A 49 -7.81 8.37 -7.67
CA PHE A 49 -7.30 7.01 -7.45
C PHE A 49 -7.03 6.28 -8.76
N SER A 50 -8.00 6.32 -9.72
CA SER A 50 -7.82 5.71 -11.05
C SER A 50 -6.62 6.32 -11.78
N ALA A 51 -6.44 7.63 -11.72
CA ALA A 51 -5.27 8.29 -12.30
C ALA A 51 -3.96 7.84 -11.63
N ALA A 52 -3.93 7.73 -10.30
CA ALA A 52 -2.76 7.27 -9.56
C ALA A 52 -2.38 5.82 -9.94
N LYS A 53 -3.36 4.91 -9.96
CA LYS A 53 -3.14 3.50 -10.38
C LYS A 53 -2.68 3.40 -11.82
N THR A 54 -3.26 4.18 -12.72
CA THR A 54 -2.85 4.21 -14.13
C THR A 54 -1.42 4.68 -14.26
N LYS A 55 -1.03 5.75 -13.54
CA LYS A 55 0.32 6.28 -13.57
C LYS A 55 1.34 5.30 -12.98
N GLU A 56 0.98 4.60 -11.90
CA GLU A 56 1.81 3.55 -11.31
C GLU A 56 2.07 2.42 -12.32
N LEU A 57 1.02 1.91 -12.98
CA LEU A 57 1.14 0.85 -13.99
C LEU A 57 1.92 1.29 -15.23
N ALA A 58 1.81 2.57 -15.60
CA ALA A 58 2.62 3.18 -16.65
C ALA A 58 4.09 3.41 -16.23
N LYS A 59 4.48 2.99 -15.02
CA LYS A 59 5.82 3.21 -14.46
C LYS A 59 6.22 4.69 -14.37
N GLY A 60 5.23 5.55 -14.08
CA GLY A 60 5.45 6.98 -13.86
C GLY A 60 6.22 7.27 -12.57
N ASP A 61 6.60 8.54 -12.36
CA ASP A 61 7.32 8.94 -11.17
C ASP A 61 6.50 8.61 -9.89
N PRO A 62 7.05 7.81 -8.96
CA PRO A 62 6.35 7.45 -7.73
C PRO A 62 5.89 8.67 -6.90
N LYS A 63 6.61 9.80 -6.95
CA LYS A 63 6.20 11.03 -6.24
C LYS A 63 4.95 11.65 -6.85
N GLU A 64 4.80 11.60 -8.17
CA GLU A 64 3.60 12.08 -8.85
C GLU A 64 2.41 11.13 -8.60
N VAL A 65 2.65 9.83 -8.47
CA VAL A 65 1.63 8.86 -8.05
C VAL A 65 1.12 9.19 -6.65
N VAL A 66 2.03 9.45 -5.70
CA VAL A 66 1.65 9.88 -4.34
C VAL A 66 0.87 11.18 -4.36
N ALA A 67 1.27 12.19 -5.16
CA ALA A 67 0.55 13.47 -5.25
C ALA A 67 -0.90 13.32 -5.75
N LEU A 68 -1.15 12.37 -6.66
CA LEU A 68 -2.52 12.02 -7.08
C LEU A 68 -3.31 11.39 -5.93
N MET A 69 -2.68 10.52 -5.13
CA MET A 69 -3.32 9.94 -3.96
C MET A 69 -3.56 10.97 -2.85
N ASP A 70 -2.67 11.95 -2.68
CA ASP A 70 -2.90 13.08 -1.76
C ASP A 70 -4.17 13.85 -2.17
N SER A 71 -4.34 14.07 -3.47
CA SER A 71 -5.55 14.70 -4.02
C SER A 71 -6.80 13.84 -3.84
N CYS A 72 -6.67 12.51 -3.96
CA CYS A 72 -7.74 11.55 -3.65
C CYS A 72 -8.18 11.67 -2.18
N ILE A 73 -7.24 11.58 -1.24
CA ILE A 73 -7.51 11.64 0.19
C ILE A 73 -8.08 13.00 0.60
N ALA A 74 -7.61 14.10 0.03
CA ALA A 74 -8.12 15.44 0.30
C ALA A 74 -9.59 15.62 -0.08
N ARG A 75 -10.12 14.79 -0.98
CA ARG A 75 -11.53 14.81 -1.40
C ARG A 75 -12.39 13.82 -0.63
N CYS A 76 -11.81 12.95 0.19
CA CYS A 76 -12.59 12.08 1.07
C CYS A 76 -13.21 12.89 2.21
N PRO A 77 -14.37 12.45 2.76
CA PRO A 77 -14.92 13.01 3.99
C PRO A 77 -13.90 13.02 5.13
N GLN A 78 -13.96 14.04 5.98
CA GLN A 78 -13.10 14.15 7.16
C GLN A 78 -13.94 14.14 8.44
N PRO A 79 -13.62 13.31 9.44
CA PRO A 79 -12.55 12.29 9.43
C PRO A 79 -12.81 11.18 8.40
N ILE A 80 -11.76 10.51 7.91
CA ILE A 80 -11.89 9.42 6.96
C ILE A 80 -12.67 8.28 7.62
N THR A 81 -13.73 7.85 6.96
CA THR A 81 -14.58 6.72 7.42
C THR A 81 -14.07 5.39 6.84
N ALA A 82 -14.60 4.28 7.36
CA ALA A 82 -14.24 2.94 6.92
C ALA A 82 -14.42 2.73 5.39
N ASP A 83 -15.44 3.36 4.79
CA ASP A 83 -15.71 3.25 3.34
C ASP A 83 -14.58 3.86 2.48
N PHE A 84 -13.90 4.87 2.98
CA PHE A 84 -12.79 5.56 2.29
C PHE A 84 -11.41 5.12 2.78
N ALA A 85 -11.35 4.37 3.88
CA ALA A 85 -10.12 3.88 4.48
C ALA A 85 -9.23 3.08 3.50
N PRO A 86 -9.75 2.27 2.55
CA PRO A 86 -8.91 1.55 1.60
C PRO A 86 -7.96 2.46 0.80
N TYR A 87 -8.33 3.72 0.52
CA TYR A 87 -7.43 4.66 -0.14
C TYR A 87 -6.16 4.98 0.69
N LEU A 88 -6.25 4.90 2.01
CA LEU A 88 -5.08 5.06 2.89
C LEU A 88 -4.09 3.91 2.72
N LEU A 89 -4.57 2.66 2.61
CA LEU A 89 -3.69 1.50 2.36
C LEU A 89 -3.00 1.62 0.99
N GLU A 90 -3.73 2.03 -0.03
CA GLU A 90 -3.17 2.25 -1.36
C GLU A 90 -2.11 3.36 -1.33
N ARG A 91 -2.38 4.49 -0.65
CA ARG A 91 -1.38 5.56 -0.51
C ARG A 91 -0.18 5.11 0.33
N ALA A 92 -0.39 4.31 1.37
CA ALA A 92 0.71 3.74 2.15
C ALA A 92 1.66 2.92 1.26
N GLN A 93 1.11 2.06 0.40
CA GLN A 93 1.92 1.26 -0.53
C GLN A 93 2.65 2.16 -1.55
N MET A 94 1.98 3.17 -2.10
CA MET A 94 2.60 4.12 -3.02
C MET A 94 3.69 4.96 -2.33
N ASN A 95 3.49 5.35 -1.07
CA ASN A 95 4.51 5.98 -0.23
C ASN A 95 5.73 5.06 -0.02
N MET A 96 5.51 3.75 0.18
CA MET A 96 6.60 2.77 0.27
C MET A 96 7.40 2.70 -1.04
N ASN A 97 6.72 2.67 -2.18
CA ASN A 97 7.34 2.65 -3.51
C ASN A 97 8.10 3.97 -3.81
N ALA A 98 7.62 5.09 -3.28
CA ALA A 98 8.28 6.40 -3.38
C ALA A 98 9.43 6.60 -2.37
N GLY A 99 9.75 5.61 -1.55
CA GLY A 99 10.80 5.71 -0.53
C GLY A 99 10.41 6.62 0.66
N GLN A 100 9.13 6.74 0.95
CA GLN A 100 8.57 7.56 2.02
C GLN A 100 7.93 6.72 3.15
N PRO A 101 8.68 5.82 3.82
CA PRO A 101 8.10 4.86 4.77
C PRO A 101 7.45 5.53 6.00
N ARG A 102 7.90 6.74 6.39
CA ARG A 102 7.25 7.49 7.50
C ARG A 102 5.84 7.93 7.13
N ASN A 103 5.62 8.36 5.88
CA ASN A 103 4.28 8.72 5.40
C ASN A 103 3.39 7.48 5.29
N ALA A 104 3.94 6.35 4.82
CA ALA A 104 3.23 5.08 4.82
C ALA A 104 2.75 4.69 6.23
N MET A 105 3.59 4.88 7.27
CA MET A 105 3.20 4.63 8.65
C MET A 105 2.02 5.49 9.11
N LEU A 106 2.00 6.78 8.74
CA LEU A 106 0.88 7.67 9.05
C LEU A 106 -0.43 7.18 8.40
N ASP A 107 -0.33 6.68 7.17
CA ASP A 107 -1.50 6.14 6.45
C ASP A 107 -2.00 4.84 7.09
N TYR A 108 -1.11 3.93 7.50
CA TYR A 108 -1.50 2.72 8.24
C TYR A 108 -2.15 3.06 9.58
N ASP A 109 -1.64 4.04 10.33
CA ASP A 109 -2.22 4.48 11.59
C ASP A 109 -3.62 5.10 11.39
N ALA A 110 -3.78 5.92 10.34
CA ALA A 110 -5.06 6.50 9.96
C ALA A 110 -6.08 5.42 9.54
N TYR A 111 -5.63 4.44 8.75
CA TYR A 111 -6.46 3.29 8.36
C TYR A 111 -6.94 2.51 9.60
N HIS A 112 -6.02 2.13 10.47
CA HIS A 112 -6.33 1.39 11.69
C HIS A 112 -7.37 2.11 12.56
N THR A 113 -7.26 3.45 12.64
CA THR A 113 -8.22 4.29 13.36
C THR A 113 -9.58 4.30 12.66
N ALA A 114 -9.62 4.46 11.33
CA ALA A 114 -10.85 4.53 10.55
C ALA A 114 -11.66 3.23 10.61
N VAL A 115 -10.99 2.07 10.66
CA VAL A 115 -11.62 0.75 10.80
C VAL A 115 -11.72 0.28 12.25
N LYS A 116 -11.48 1.17 13.25
CA LYS A 116 -11.60 0.89 14.70
C LYS A 116 -10.77 -0.31 15.18
N GLY A 117 -9.63 -0.56 14.52
CA GLY A 117 -8.74 -1.67 14.85
C GLY A 117 -9.16 -3.02 14.26
N GLU A 118 -10.21 -3.09 13.46
CA GLU A 118 -10.63 -4.31 12.77
C GLU A 118 -9.69 -4.59 11.57
N VAL A 119 -8.56 -5.24 11.83
CA VAL A 119 -7.51 -5.53 10.86
C VAL A 119 -7.09 -7.00 10.96
N ASN A 120 -6.46 -7.51 9.90
CA ASN A 120 -5.93 -8.88 9.83
C ASN A 120 -4.39 -8.90 9.99
N ASP A 121 -3.82 -10.11 9.98
CA ASP A 121 -2.39 -10.38 10.03
C ASP A 121 -1.61 -9.67 8.92
N VAL A 122 -2.16 -9.65 7.70
CA VAL A 122 -1.54 -9.01 6.52
C VAL A 122 -1.35 -7.51 6.73
N PHE A 123 -2.29 -6.84 7.41
CA PHE A 123 -2.15 -5.42 7.76
C PHE A 123 -0.93 -5.19 8.65
N TYR A 124 -0.76 -5.99 9.72
CA TYR A 124 0.38 -5.86 10.62
C TYR A 124 1.70 -6.15 9.91
N TYR A 125 1.74 -7.13 9.02
CA TYR A 125 2.91 -7.46 8.21
C TYR A 125 3.34 -6.27 7.32
N TYR A 126 2.43 -5.63 6.59
CA TYR A 126 2.79 -4.49 5.76
C TYR A 126 3.17 -3.25 6.59
N ARG A 127 2.52 -3.03 7.74
CA ARG A 127 2.88 -1.93 8.63
C ARG A 127 4.24 -2.16 9.28
N GLU A 128 4.57 -3.39 9.63
CA GLU A 128 5.90 -3.78 10.08
C GLU A 128 6.99 -3.39 9.06
N GLN A 129 6.81 -3.75 7.79
CA GLN A 129 7.76 -3.41 6.74
C GLN A 129 7.98 -1.89 6.61
N ALA A 130 6.92 -1.11 6.73
CA ALA A 130 7.01 0.35 6.72
C ALA A 130 7.77 0.85 7.96
N ALA A 131 7.48 0.31 9.14
CA ALA A 131 8.16 0.63 10.39
C ALA A 131 9.65 0.29 10.33
N LEU A 132 10.00 -0.88 9.80
CA LEU A 132 11.38 -1.33 9.64
C LEU A 132 12.18 -0.39 8.71
N LYS A 133 11.61 -0.03 7.55
CA LYS A 133 12.22 0.94 6.63
C LYS A 133 12.30 2.36 7.22
N ALA A 134 11.34 2.74 8.07
CA ALA A 134 11.36 4.00 8.80
C ALA A 134 12.31 4.00 10.00
N ARG A 135 12.99 2.88 10.27
CA ARG A 135 13.84 2.64 11.44
C ARG A 135 13.10 2.72 12.79
N GLN A 136 11.80 2.44 12.79
CA GLN A 136 10.97 2.37 13.99
C GLN A 136 10.94 0.92 14.50
N PHE A 137 12.08 0.41 14.91
CA PHE A 137 12.30 -1.03 15.15
C PHE A 137 11.38 -1.62 16.23
N GLN A 138 11.06 -0.85 17.28
CA GLN A 138 10.13 -1.36 18.31
C GLN A 138 8.73 -1.55 17.74
N ARG A 139 8.24 -0.60 16.92
CA ARG A 139 6.94 -0.76 16.25
C ARG A 139 6.94 -1.92 15.26
N ALA A 140 8.03 -2.10 14.52
CA ALA A 140 8.17 -3.25 13.63
C ALA A 140 8.08 -4.57 14.43
N LEU A 141 8.76 -4.65 15.58
CA LEU A 141 8.68 -5.82 16.46
C LEU A 141 7.27 -6.07 16.97
N ASP A 142 6.59 -5.03 17.45
CA ASP A 142 5.22 -5.14 17.98
C ASP A 142 4.24 -5.61 16.89
N ASP A 143 4.41 -5.12 15.66
CA ASP A 143 3.53 -5.47 14.54
C ASP A 143 3.78 -6.89 14.02
N ILE A 144 5.05 -7.31 13.88
CA ILE A 144 5.31 -8.68 13.40
C ILE A 144 4.88 -9.74 14.43
N VAL A 145 5.00 -9.44 15.72
CA VAL A 145 4.48 -10.32 16.76
C VAL A 145 2.97 -10.47 16.64
N LYS A 146 2.22 -9.40 16.40
CA LYS A 146 0.76 -9.47 16.17
C LYS A 146 0.40 -10.26 14.92
N ALA A 147 1.15 -10.10 13.83
CA ALA A 147 0.93 -10.90 12.63
C ALA A 147 1.13 -12.41 12.92
N ILE A 148 2.16 -12.78 13.68
CA ILE A 148 2.43 -14.17 14.11
C ILE A 148 1.34 -14.68 15.06
N GLU A 149 0.87 -13.87 16.00
CA GLU A 149 -0.24 -14.26 16.91
C GLU A 149 -1.52 -14.61 16.13
N MET A 150 -1.81 -13.90 15.04
CA MET A 150 -2.97 -14.14 14.19
C MET A 150 -2.76 -15.31 13.21
N ASN A 151 -1.52 -15.51 12.74
CA ASN A 151 -1.17 -16.58 11.81
C ASN A 151 0.19 -17.22 12.20
N PRO A 152 0.22 -18.08 13.21
CA PRO A 152 1.48 -18.59 13.79
C PRO A 152 2.22 -19.58 12.89
N THR A 153 1.60 -20.10 11.84
CA THR A 153 2.20 -21.08 10.92
C THR A 153 2.86 -20.45 9.70
N ASP A 154 2.69 -19.14 9.50
CA ASP A 154 3.30 -18.44 8.37
C ASP A 154 4.80 -18.24 8.61
N LEU A 155 5.62 -18.98 7.84
CA LEU A 155 7.08 -18.90 7.95
C LEU A 155 7.63 -17.55 7.45
N THR A 156 6.88 -16.83 6.62
CA THR A 156 7.27 -15.49 6.15
C THR A 156 7.27 -14.53 7.33
N TYR A 157 6.22 -14.54 8.16
CA TYR A 157 6.17 -13.69 9.35
C TYR A 157 7.25 -14.05 10.37
N GLN A 158 7.52 -15.35 10.55
CA GLN A 158 8.61 -15.78 11.42
C GLN A 158 9.97 -15.32 10.89
N ALA A 159 10.20 -15.37 9.58
CA ALA A 159 11.43 -14.89 8.96
C ALA A 159 11.59 -13.36 9.11
N GLU A 160 10.52 -12.58 8.91
CA GLU A 160 10.55 -11.12 9.15
C GLU A 160 10.80 -10.81 10.63
N HIS A 161 10.24 -11.60 11.58
CA HIS A 161 10.57 -11.46 13.00
C HIS A 161 12.07 -11.64 13.25
N ALA A 162 12.71 -12.63 12.60
CA ALA A 162 14.16 -12.79 12.69
C ALA A 162 14.90 -11.57 12.09
N VAL A 163 14.43 -11.04 10.94
CA VAL A 163 14.99 -9.83 10.33
C VAL A 163 14.92 -8.64 11.29
N VAL A 164 13.79 -8.40 11.93
CA VAL A 164 13.64 -7.31 12.91
C VAL A 164 14.61 -7.49 14.07
N ASN A 165 14.74 -8.73 14.61
CA ASN A 165 15.68 -9.03 15.69
C ASN A 165 17.14 -8.77 15.26
N LEU A 166 17.54 -9.16 14.04
CA LEU A 166 18.87 -8.82 13.50
C LEU A 166 19.09 -7.30 13.44
N ARG A 167 18.06 -6.52 13.07
CA ARG A 167 18.16 -5.05 12.97
C ARG A 167 18.32 -4.36 14.32
N VAL A 168 17.82 -4.96 15.40
CA VAL A 168 17.96 -4.45 16.79
C VAL A 168 19.15 -5.06 17.54
N GLY A 169 19.91 -5.96 16.90
CA GLY A 169 21.09 -6.58 17.49
C GLY A 169 20.81 -7.77 18.42
N ARG A 170 19.59 -8.34 18.35
CA ARG A 170 19.20 -9.55 19.11
C ARG A 170 19.54 -10.78 18.28
N TYR A 171 20.83 -11.05 18.14
CA TYR A 171 21.33 -12.09 17.22
C TYR A 171 20.96 -13.51 17.66
N GLU A 172 21.01 -13.78 18.96
CA GLU A 172 20.69 -15.10 19.53
C GLU A 172 19.23 -15.47 19.27
N GLU A 173 18.30 -14.54 19.50
CA GLU A 173 16.87 -14.71 19.23
C GLU A 173 16.61 -14.93 17.75
N ALA A 174 17.26 -14.16 16.89
CA ALA A 174 17.11 -14.30 15.43
C ALA A 174 17.58 -15.68 14.97
N ILE A 175 18.75 -16.16 15.45
CA ILE A 175 19.28 -17.49 15.12
C ILE A 175 18.33 -18.59 15.60
N GLN A 176 17.76 -18.45 16.79
CA GLN A 176 16.81 -19.41 17.32
C GLN A 176 15.54 -19.50 16.45
N ILE A 177 14.99 -18.35 16.04
CA ILE A 177 13.82 -18.28 15.14
C ILE A 177 14.15 -18.98 13.81
N LEU A 178 15.27 -18.63 13.19
CA LEU A 178 15.69 -19.18 11.90
C LEU A 178 15.91 -20.70 11.97
N ASN A 179 16.51 -21.20 13.02
CA ASN A 179 16.67 -22.65 13.25
C ASN A 179 15.30 -23.35 13.43
N ASN A 180 14.32 -22.71 14.05
CA ASN A 180 12.98 -23.26 14.17
C ASN A 180 12.26 -23.29 12.81
N ILE A 181 12.43 -22.27 11.98
CA ILE A 181 11.95 -22.28 10.59
C ILE A 181 12.54 -23.47 9.83
N LEU A 182 13.85 -23.69 9.91
CA LEU A 182 14.52 -24.81 9.22
C LEU A 182 14.14 -26.20 9.75
N LYS A 183 13.67 -26.29 11.00
CA LYS A 183 13.06 -27.53 11.51
C LYS A 183 11.69 -27.79 10.90
N ALA A 184 10.91 -26.75 10.64
CA ALA A 184 9.59 -26.84 10.02
C ALA A 184 9.68 -27.03 8.49
N ASP A 185 10.54 -26.28 7.84
CA ASP A 185 10.86 -26.39 6.42
C ASP A 185 12.39 -26.38 6.20
N PRO A 186 13.02 -27.54 6.05
CA PRO A 186 14.47 -27.65 5.79
C PRO A 186 14.94 -27.04 4.46
N LYS A 187 14.02 -26.61 3.59
CA LYS A 187 14.32 -26.00 2.29
C LYS A 187 14.04 -24.50 2.24
N TYR A 188 13.68 -23.88 3.37
CA TYR A 188 13.37 -22.45 3.43
C TYR A 188 14.62 -21.61 3.15
N ALA A 189 14.81 -21.22 1.89
CA ALA A 189 16.03 -20.58 1.39
C ALA A 189 16.39 -19.30 2.13
N GLU A 190 15.37 -18.50 2.50
CA GLU A 190 15.57 -17.23 3.19
C GLU A 190 16.20 -17.40 4.57
N ALA A 191 15.86 -18.46 5.30
CA ALA A 191 16.47 -18.72 6.60
C ALA A 191 17.98 -19.00 6.46
N TYR A 192 18.40 -19.74 5.46
CA TYR A 192 19.83 -19.95 5.17
C TYR A 192 20.52 -18.63 4.79
N ARG A 193 19.88 -17.81 3.97
CA ARG A 193 20.43 -16.49 3.58
C ARG A 193 20.63 -15.56 4.79
N LEU A 194 19.75 -15.65 5.80
CA LEU A 194 19.82 -14.82 6.98
C LEU A 194 20.82 -15.34 8.04
N LEU A 195 21.14 -16.64 8.00
CA LEU A 195 22.12 -17.28 8.91
C LEU A 195 23.56 -17.16 8.41
N GLY A 196 23.77 -16.98 7.12
CA GLY A 196 25.10 -17.07 6.54
C GLY A 196 25.67 -15.95 5.85
#